data_c31525d69c0428be706c6a93cc8ac092
#
_entry.id   c31525d69c0428be706c6a93cc8ac092
#
_cell.length_a   1.000
_cell.length_b   1.000
_cell.length_c   1.000
_cell.angle_alpha   90.00
_cell.angle_beta   90.00
_cell.angle_gamma   90.00
#
_symmetry.space_group_name_H-M   'P 1'
#
loop_
_entity.id
_entity.type
_entity.pdbx_description
1 polymer ?
#
loop_
_entity_poly.entity_id
_entity_poly.type
_entity_poly.pdbx_seq_one_letter_code
_entity_poly.pdbx_strand_id
1 'polypeptide(L)'
;HIKSALKSGADLVCFSGDKMFSSVQSGIIVGKKEYISKIYKHPLMRAFRCGKTVLSILEKYAIKRLNSTEQFKGYCERLLAIKPETIKEKALKIIENIKGFNVIEETIETGGGAMADIFFPSYAISFKPKDIKQTVKFLHNLEIPIIPKVKKDSILLYVITIDDKDI
;
A
#
# COMPACT_ATOMS: atom_id res chain seq x y z
N HIS A 1 0.40 6.24 13.95
CA HIS A 1 -0.72 7.04 13.41
C HIS A 1 -2.02 6.85 14.21
N ILE A 2 -2.59 5.64 14.35
CA ILE A 2 -3.82 5.41 15.12
C ILE A 2 -3.65 5.83 16.59
N LYS A 3 -2.58 5.35 17.25
CA LYS A 3 -2.23 5.75 18.62
C LYS A 3 -1.98 7.26 18.73
N SER A 4 -1.37 7.87 17.72
CA SER A 4 -1.12 9.31 17.68
C SER A 4 -2.42 10.09 17.62
N ALA A 5 -3.34 9.73 16.73
CA ALA A 5 -4.65 10.38 16.61
C ALA A 5 -5.46 10.32 17.92
N LEU A 6 -5.50 9.13 18.56
CA LEU A 6 -6.16 8.98 19.87
C LEU A 6 -5.49 9.81 20.97
N LYS A 7 -4.14 9.88 20.99
CA LYS A 7 -3.41 10.74 21.95
C LYS A 7 -3.64 12.22 21.70
N SER A 8 -3.88 12.62 20.45
CA SER A 8 -4.20 14.01 20.07
C SER A 8 -5.66 14.39 20.32
N GLY A 9 -6.45 13.52 20.95
CA GLY A 9 -7.81 13.82 21.40
C GLY A 9 -8.93 13.29 20.51
N ALA A 10 -8.65 12.50 19.48
CA ALA A 10 -9.70 11.86 18.70
C ALA A 10 -10.49 10.87 19.56
N ASP A 11 -11.83 10.93 19.50
CA ASP A 11 -12.71 10.01 20.23
C ASP A 11 -12.78 8.63 19.55
N LEU A 12 -12.79 8.62 18.22
CA LEU A 12 -12.83 7.44 17.38
C LEU A 12 -11.87 7.60 16.21
N VAL A 13 -11.27 6.50 15.79
CA VAL A 13 -10.47 6.38 14.57
C VAL A 13 -10.97 5.21 13.75
N CYS A 14 -11.23 5.45 12.47
CA CYS A 14 -11.66 4.42 11.52
C CYS A 14 -10.54 4.16 10.50
N PHE A 15 -10.33 2.89 10.16
CA PHE A 15 -9.35 2.51 9.14
C PHE A 15 -9.72 1.19 8.47
N SER A 16 -9.12 0.93 7.31
CA SER A 16 -9.32 -0.30 6.54
C SER A 16 -8.37 -1.40 6.98
N GLY A 17 -8.86 -2.64 7.07
CA GLY A 17 -8.05 -3.79 7.39
C GLY A 17 -7.16 -4.26 6.24
N ASP A 18 -7.60 -4.06 5.00
CA ASP A 18 -6.96 -4.53 3.76
C ASP A 18 -5.98 -3.55 3.09
N LYS A 19 -5.81 -2.36 3.67
CA LYS A 19 -4.85 -1.37 3.17
C LYS A 19 -3.55 -1.41 3.98
N MET A 20 -3.18 -0.31 4.60
CA MET A 20 -1.95 -0.20 5.40
C MET A 20 -1.86 -1.22 6.54
N PHE A 21 -3.01 -1.67 7.07
CA PHE A 21 -3.02 -2.71 8.09
C PHE A 21 -2.66 -4.09 7.54
N SER A 22 -2.73 -4.29 6.21
CA SER A 22 -2.30 -5.49 5.47
C SER A 22 -2.95 -6.81 5.92
N SER A 23 -4.25 -6.74 6.28
CA SER A 23 -5.06 -7.90 6.65
C SER A 23 -6.22 -8.07 5.67
N VAL A 24 -7.35 -8.61 6.10
CA VAL A 24 -8.54 -8.80 5.26
C VAL A 24 -9.36 -7.54 5.13
N GLN A 25 -10.14 -7.46 4.06
CA GLN A 25 -11.07 -6.35 3.84
C GLN A 25 -12.07 -6.24 4.98
N SER A 26 -12.01 -5.12 5.66
CA SER A 26 -12.88 -4.80 6.80
C SER A 26 -12.76 -3.32 7.17
N GLY A 27 -13.82 -2.76 7.73
CA GLY A 27 -13.78 -1.48 8.42
C GLY A 27 -13.49 -1.72 9.90
N ILE A 28 -12.45 -1.10 10.44
CA ILE A 28 -12.06 -1.21 11.85
C ILE A 28 -12.27 0.15 12.51
N ILE A 29 -12.97 0.15 13.66
CA ILE A 29 -13.22 1.34 14.47
C ILE A 29 -12.60 1.11 15.83
N VAL A 30 -11.76 2.01 16.28
CA VAL A 30 -11.14 2.00 17.62
C VAL A 30 -11.33 3.35 18.30
N GLY A 31 -11.39 3.37 19.63
CA GLY A 31 -11.52 4.62 20.36
C GLY A 31 -12.10 4.45 21.76
N LYS A 32 -12.74 5.51 22.29
CA LYS A 32 -13.30 5.52 23.63
C LYS A 32 -14.41 4.49 23.80
N LYS A 33 -14.35 3.74 24.88
CA LYS A 33 -15.27 2.62 25.19
C LYS A 33 -16.75 3.02 25.13
N GLU A 34 -17.07 4.22 25.56
CA GLU A 34 -18.45 4.72 25.55
C GLU A 34 -19.05 4.78 24.15
N TYR A 35 -18.28 5.30 23.16
CA TYR A 35 -18.72 5.37 21.76
C TYR A 35 -18.73 4.01 21.09
N ILE A 36 -17.69 3.20 21.30
CA ILE A 36 -17.63 1.84 20.77
C ILE A 36 -18.81 1.01 21.29
N SER A 37 -19.18 1.15 22.57
CA SER A 37 -20.34 0.45 23.15
C SER A 37 -21.67 0.88 22.53
N LYS A 38 -21.83 2.17 22.21
CA LYS A 38 -23.03 2.69 21.52
C LYS A 38 -23.12 2.14 20.09
N ILE A 39 -22.00 2.15 19.34
CA ILE A 39 -21.92 1.58 17.99
C ILE A 39 -22.26 0.10 18.00
N TYR A 40 -21.68 -0.68 18.92
CA TYR A 40 -21.89 -2.12 19.02
C TYR A 40 -23.36 -2.48 19.30
N LYS A 41 -24.07 -1.67 20.09
CA LYS A 41 -25.49 -1.87 20.44
C LYS A 41 -26.45 -1.33 19.37
N HIS A 42 -25.99 -0.59 18.40
CA HIS A 42 -26.84 0.01 17.39
C HIS A 42 -27.45 -1.06 16.47
N PRO A 43 -28.75 -1.00 16.11
CA PRO A 43 -29.40 -2.00 15.25
C PRO A 43 -28.71 -2.25 13.93
N LEU A 44 -28.15 -1.20 13.28
CA LEU A 44 -27.39 -1.31 12.04
C LEU A 44 -26.12 -2.16 12.16
N MET A 45 -25.61 -2.39 13.37
CA MET A 45 -24.44 -3.23 13.57
C MET A 45 -24.66 -4.66 13.08
N ARG A 46 -25.92 -5.14 13.11
CA ARG A 46 -26.28 -6.45 12.56
C ARG A 46 -26.05 -6.51 11.04
N ALA A 47 -26.33 -5.42 10.31
CA ALA A 47 -26.15 -5.34 8.85
C ALA A 47 -24.67 -5.18 8.46
N PHE A 48 -23.88 -4.43 9.24
CA PHE A 48 -22.50 -4.09 8.94
C PHE A 48 -21.46 -5.02 9.56
N ARG A 49 -21.85 -5.95 10.43
CA ARG A 49 -20.87 -6.83 11.06
C ARG A 49 -20.22 -7.78 10.06
N CYS A 50 -18.91 -7.93 10.18
CA CYS A 50 -18.16 -8.90 9.41
C CYS A 50 -18.57 -10.35 9.70
N GLY A 51 -18.45 -11.22 8.70
CA GLY A 51 -18.62 -12.66 8.85
C GLY A 51 -17.55 -13.30 9.75
N LYS A 52 -17.82 -14.50 10.23
CA LYS A 52 -16.92 -15.23 11.15
C LYS A 52 -15.51 -15.41 10.57
N THR A 53 -15.40 -15.71 9.28
CA THR A 53 -14.10 -15.90 8.59
C THR A 53 -13.23 -14.65 8.68
N VAL A 54 -13.81 -13.47 8.38
CA VAL A 54 -13.10 -12.18 8.46
C VAL A 54 -12.64 -11.92 9.89
N LEU A 55 -13.53 -12.13 10.89
CA LEU A 55 -13.18 -11.95 12.30
C LEU A 55 -12.06 -12.89 12.74
N SER A 56 -12.09 -14.17 12.36
CA SER A 56 -11.06 -15.15 12.72
C SER A 56 -9.69 -14.79 12.10
N ILE A 57 -9.68 -14.29 10.87
CA ILE A 57 -8.43 -13.86 10.22
C ILE A 57 -7.87 -12.60 10.90
N LEU A 58 -8.73 -11.61 11.19
CA LEU A 58 -8.33 -10.39 11.91
C LEU A 58 -7.78 -10.70 13.30
N GLU A 59 -8.43 -11.61 14.04
CA GLU A 59 -7.98 -12.04 15.36
C GLU A 59 -6.58 -12.68 15.29
N LYS A 60 -6.40 -13.67 14.41
CA LYS A 60 -5.10 -14.33 14.21
C LYS A 60 -4.01 -13.33 13.79
N TYR A 61 -4.35 -12.41 12.90
CA TYR A 61 -3.42 -11.37 12.46
C TYR A 61 -3.03 -10.44 13.62
N ALA A 62 -4.01 -9.99 14.40
CA ALA A 62 -3.76 -9.12 15.56
C ALA A 62 -2.92 -9.83 16.64
N ILE A 63 -3.22 -11.09 16.96
CA ILE A 63 -2.44 -11.91 17.89
C ILE A 63 -1.00 -12.06 17.42
N LYS A 64 -0.80 -12.39 16.14
CA LYS A 64 0.55 -12.50 15.55
C LYS A 64 1.32 -11.17 15.66
N ARG A 65 0.66 -10.05 15.38
CA ARG A 65 1.25 -8.72 15.44
C ARG A 65 1.62 -8.30 16.88
N LEU A 66 0.82 -8.69 17.86
CA LEU A 66 1.05 -8.37 19.27
C LEU A 66 2.14 -9.24 19.91
N ASN A 67 2.22 -10.51 19.51
CA ASN A 67 3.12 -11.49 20.12
C ASN A 67 4.45 -11.66 19.37
N SER A 68 4.62 -10.99 18.24
CA SER A 68 5.88 -11.04 17.49
C SER A 68 6.98 -10.32 18.25
N THR A 69 8.09 -11.01 18.55
CA THR A 69 9.32 -10.45 19.15
C THR A 69 10.06 -9.55 18.17
N GLU A 70 9.98 -9.84 16.87
CA GLU A 70 10.35 -8.93 15.80
C GLU A 70 9.12 -8.11 15.42
N GLN A 71 9.30 -6.82 15.10
CA GLN A 71 8.18 -6.00 14.63
C GLN A 71 7.57 -6.65 13.39
N PHE A 72 6.48 -7.41 13.59
CA PHE A 72 5.72 -7.98 12.49
C PHE A 72 5.18 -6.84 11.63
N LYS A 73 5.77 -6.70 10.44
CA LYS A 73 5.36 -5.71 9.45
C LYS A 73 4.45 -6.39 8.43
N GLY A 74 3.31 -5.79 8.17
CA GLY A 74 2.46 -6.17 7.04
C GLY A 74 3.15 -5.90 5.70
N TYR A 75 2.56 -6.41 4.62
CA TYR A 75 3.14 -6.28 3.27
C TYR A 75 3.44 -4.81 2.91
N CYS A 76 2.46 -3.92 3.05
CA CYS A 76 2.65 -2.49 2.76
C CYS A 76 3.73 -1.85 3.64
N GLU A 77 3.77 -2.19 4.93
CA GLU A 77 4.80 -1.66 5.85
C GLU A 77 6.20 -2.13 5.48
N ARG A 78 6.34 -3.36 4.95
CA ARG A 78 7.63 -3.87 4.46
C ARG A 78 8.09 -3.11 3.22
N LEU A 79 7.19 -2.89 2.25
CA LEU A 79 7.50 -2.12 1.06
C LEU A 79 7.94 -0.69 1.40
N LEU A 80 7.19 -0.01 2.26
CA LEU A 80 7.51 1.37 2.67
C LEU A 80 8.77 1.48 3.55
N ALA A 81 9.26 0.37 4.08
CA ALA A 81 10.51 0.32 4.85
C ALA A 81 11.75 0.06 3.97
N ILE A 82 11.58 -0.22 2.68
CA ILE A 82 12.70 -0.40 1.75
C ILE A 82 13.41 0.95 1.58
N LYS A 83 14.72 0.95 1.72
CA LYS A 83 15.53 2.15 1.52
C LYS A 83 15.48 2.58 0.05
N PRO A 84 15.41 3.90 -0.24
CA PRO A 84 15.40 4.39 -1.62
C PRO A 84 16.58 3.89 -2.45
N GLU A 85 17.77 3.77 -1.84
CA GLU A 85 18.98 3.27 -2.49
C GLU A 85 18.81 1.86 -3.03
N THR A 86 18.18 0.97 -2.25
CA THR A 86 17.87 -0.41 -2.68
C THR A 86 16.88 -0.42 -3.86
N ILE A 87 15.90 0.49 -3.86
CA ILE A 87 14.96 0.64 -4.99
C ILE A 87 15.71 1.12 -6.25
N LYS A 88 16.66 2.06 -6.08
CA LYS A 88 17.51 2.55 -7.16
C LYS A 88 18.36 1.43 -7.77
N GLU A 89 19.05 0.66 -6.92
CA GLU A 89 19.87 -0.50 -7.35
C GLU A 89 19.03 -1.51 -8.13
N LYS A 90 17.85 -1.82 -7.63
CA LYS A 90 16.87 -2.70 -8.30
C LYS A 90 16.46 -2.16 -9.67
N ALA A 91 16.14 -0.87 -9.75
CA ALA A 91 15.77 -0.21 -11.01
C ALA A 91 16.93 -0.24 -12.03
N LEU A 92 18.16 0.05 -11.59
CA LEU A 92 19.36 0.00 -12.43
C LEU A 92 19.61 -1.41 -12.99
N LYS A 93 19.47 -2.43 -12.15
CA LYS A 93 19.60 -3.83 -12.55
C LYS A 93 18.60 -4.22 -13.66
N ILE A 94 17.34 -3.78 -13.53
CA ILE A 94 16.29 -4.07 -14.53
C ILE A 94 16.65 -3.47 -15.89
N ILE A 95 17.23 -2.26 -15.93
CA ILE A 95 17.52 -1.57 -17.20
C ILE A 95 18.96 -1.73 -17.70
N GLU A 96 19.79 -2.53 -17.03
CA GLU A 96 21.24 -2.65 -17.30
C GLU A 96 21.59 -2.81 -18.80
N ASN A 97 20.78 -3.58 -19.53
CA ASN A 97 20.99 -3.86 -20.94
C ASN A 97 19.92 -3.23 -21.86
N ILE A 98 19.12 -2.28 -21.36
CA ILE A 98 17.99 -1.69 -22.10
C ILE A 98 18.29 -0.22 -22.41
N LYS A 99 18.45 0.12 -23.70
CA LYS A 99 18.66 1.50 -24.11
C LYS A 99 17.39 2.33 -24.09
N GLY A 100 17.51 3.62 -23.79
CA GLY A 100 16.39 4.56 -23.81
C GLY A 100 15.59 4.62 -22.51
N PHE A 101 16.01 3.88 -21.48
CA PHE A 101 15.44 3.92 -20.14
C PHE A 101 16.37 4.62 -19.17
N ASN A 102 15.82 5.36 -18.21
CA ASN A 102 16.56 6.06 -17.17
C ASN A 102 15.94 5.78 -15.80
N VAL A 103 16.76 5.75 -14.75
CA VAL A 103 16.29 5.74 -13.38
C VAL A 103 16.20 7.17 -12.87
N ILE A 104 15.04 7.57 -12.37
CA ILE A 104 14.79 8.91 -11.84
C ILE A 104 14.31 8.86 -10.38
N GLU A 105 14.63 9.90 -9.63
CA GLU A 105 14.04 10.11 -8.32
C GLU A 105 12.55 10.45 -8.48
N GLU A 106 11.74 9.84 -7.65
CA GLU A 106 10.29 10.05 -7.63
C GLU A 106 9.76 9.82 -6.21
N THR A 107 8.52 10.14 -5.97
CA THR A 107 7.84 9.84 -4.73
C THR A 107 6.67 8.91 -4.96
N ILE A 108 6.35 8.10 -3.97
CA ILE A 108 5.16 7.27 -3.95
C ILE A 108 4.21 7.68 -2.85
N GLU A 109 2.93 7.48 -3.11
CA GLU A 109 1.83 7.67 -2.18
C GLU A 109 1.21 6.31 -1.86
N THR A 110 0.62 6.16 -0.68
CA THR A 110 -0.01 4.89 -0.29
C THR A 110 -1.36 4.64 -0.98
N GLY A 111 -1.91 5.63 -1.67
CA GLY A 111 -3.17 5.52 -2.39
C GLY A 111 -4.40 5.28 -1.52
N GLY A 112 -5.56 5.23 -2.17
CA GLY A 112 -6.82 4.83 -1.51
C GLY A 112 -7.28 5.70 -0.34
N GLY A 113 -6.83 6.97 -0.26
CA GLY A 113 -7.17 7.89 0.83
C GLY A 113 -6.48 7.58 2.16
N ALA A 114 -5.55 6.61 2.19
CA ALA A 114 -4.76 6.30 3.37
C ALA A 114 -3.49 7.17 3.38
N MET A 115 -3.33 8.05 4.35
CA MET A 115 -2.16 8.94 4.49
C MET A 115 -1.90 9.78 3.23
N ALA A 116 -2.94 10.41 2.68
CA ALA A 116 -2.92 11.11 1.39
C ALA A 116 -1.83 12.21 1.29
N ASP A 117 -1.41 12.79 2.42
CA ASP A 117 -0.42 13.85 2.47
C ASP A 117 1.00 13.35 2.80
N ILE A 118 1.21 12.03 2.78
CA ILE A 118 2.52 11.45 3.10
C ILE A 118 3.14 10.86 1.84
N PHE A 119 4.29 11.43 1.46
CA PHE A 119 5.09 11.01 0.33
C PHE A 119 6.32 10.26 0.80
N PHE A 120 6.60 9.14 0.16
CA PHE A 120 7.78 8.32 0.46
C PHE A 120 8.80 8.45 -0.67
N PRO A 121 10.08 8.76 -0.37
CA PRO A 121 11.13 8.80 -1.38
C PRO A 121 11.26 7.44 -2.08
N SER A 122 11.38 7.47 -3.39
CA SER A 122 11.47 6.27 -4.22
C SER A 122 12.22 6.55 -5.52
N TYR A 123 12.36 5.53 -6.35
CA TYR A 123 12.89 5.62 -7.71
C TYR A 123 11.93 4.93 -8.67
N ALA A 124 11.88 5.45 -9.89
CA ALA A 124 11.13 4.87 -10.99
C ALA A 124 12.00 4.74 -12.24
N ILE A 125 11.72 3.75 -13.07
CA ILE A 125 12.25 3.66 -14.42
C ILE A 125 11.39 4.54 -15.31
N SER A 126 12.02 5.45 -16.04
CA SER A 126 11.38 6.42 -16.93
C SER A 126 11.85 6.22 -18.37
N PHE A 127 10.93 6.30 -19.32
CA PHE A 127 11.24 6.32 -20.75
C PHE A 127 10.19 7.12 -21.53
N LYS A 128 10.57 7.59 -22.75
CA LYS A 128 9.71 8.34 -23.66
C LYS A 128 9.35 7.48 -24.86
N PRO A 129 8.15 6.91 -24.91
CA PRO A 129 7.71 6.15 -26.08
C PRO A 129 7.29 7.09 -27.23
N LYS A 130 7.30 6.59 -28.46
CA LYS A 130 6.75 7.32 -29.62
C LYS A 130 5.25 7.57 -29.51
N ASP A 131 4.51 6.60 -28.98
CA ASP A 131 3.07 6.67 -28.72
C ASP A 131 2.78 6.14 -27.31
N ILE A 132 2.40 7.06 -26.41
CA ILE A 132 2.10 6.76 -25.02
C ILE A 132 0.87 5.85 -24.91
N LYS A 133 -0.21 6.15 -25.67
CA LYS A 133 -1.47 5.40 -25.59
C LYS A 133 -1.29 3.95 -26.02
N GLN A 134 -0.61 3.77 -27.14
CA GLN A 134 -0.33 2.44 -27.66
C GLN A 134 0.60 1.65 -26.70
N THR A 135 1.61 2.31 -26.14
CA THR A 135 2.53 1.67 -25.20
C THR A 135 1.85 1.27 -23.90
N VAL A 136 1.00 2.15 -23.34
CA VAL A 136 0.20 1.81 -22.15
C VAL A 136 -0.73 0.64 -22.43
N LYS A 137 -1.42 0.64 -23.58
CA LYS A 137 -2.28 -0.49 -24.00
C LYS A 137 -1.48 -1.78 -24.15
N PHE A 138 -0.29 -1.71 -24.71
CA PHE A 138 0.62 -2.87 -24.83
C PHE A 138 1.00 -3.42 -23.47
N LEU A 139 1.45 -2.56 -22.53
CA LEU A 139 1.84 -2.94 -21.17
C LEU A 139 0.68 -3.58 -20.39
N HIS A 140 -0.55 -3.07 -20.55
CA HIS A 140 -1.74 -3.63 -19.90
C HIS A 140 -2.15 -5.00 -20.48
N ASN A 141 -1.82 -5.29 -21.73
CA ASN A 141 -2.20 -6.53 -22.41
C ASN A 141 -1.09 -7.61 -22.36
N LEU A 142 -0.02 -7.40 -21.62
CA LEU A 142 0.96 -8.47 -21.35
C LEU A 142 0.30 -9.60 -20.54
N GLU A 143 0.86 -10.80 -20.62
CA GLU A 143 0.43 -11.95 -19.81
C GLU A 143 0.40 -11.59 -18.31
N ILE A 144 1.43 -10.88 -17.83
CA ILE A 144 1.44 -10.21 -16.53
C ILE A 144 1.34 -8.71 -16.80
N PRO A 145 0.16 -8.10 -16.59
CA PRO A 145 -0.05 -6.68 -16.89
C PRO A 145 0.86 -5.76 -16.09
N ILE A 146 1.49 -4.81 -16.76
CA ILE A 146 2.26 -3.75 -16.14
C ILE A 146 1.40 -2.48 -16.13
N ILE A 147 1.15 -1.92 -14.95
CA ILE A 147 0.37 -0.70 -14.76
C ILE A 147 1.32 0.49 -14.61
N PRO A 148 1.57 1.26 -15.67
CA PRO A 148 2.48 2.40 -15.63
C PRO A 148 1.78 3.67 -15.11
N LYS A 149 2.57 4.63 -14.62
CA LYS A 149 2.12 6.02 -14.43
C LYS A 149 2.57 6.86 -15.63
N VAL A 150 1.66 7.64 -16.19
CA VAL A 150 1.99 8.61 -17.25
C VAL A 150 2.24 9.97 -16.61
N LYS A 151 3.39 10.57 -16.90
CA LYS A 151 3.77 11.89 -16.41
C LYS A 151 4.29 12.73 -17.60
N LYS A 152 3.49 13.71 -18.03
CA LYS A 152 3.76 14.50 -19.26
C LYS A 152 3.91 13.59 -20.48
N ASP A 153 5.11 13.57 -21.08
CA ASP A 153 5.50 12.83 -22.29
C ASP A 153 6.25 11.51 -21.98
N SER A 154 6.27 11.09 -20.71
CA SER A 154 7.03 9.93 -20.24
C SER A 154 6.15 8.90 -19.55
N ILE A 155 6.57 7.66 -19.63
CA ILE A 155 6.02 6.54 -18.86
C ILE A 155 6.96 6.27 -17.68
N LEU A 156 6.38 6.09 -16.50
CA LEU A 156 7.08 5.74 -15.28
C LEU A 156 6.66 4.35 -14.81
N LEU A 157 7.65 3.50 -14.52
CA LEU A 157 7.47 2.17 -13.94
C LEU A 157 8.05 2.17 -12.53
N TYR A 158 7.18 1.98 -11.53
CA TYR A 158 7.59 1.92 -10.13
C TYR A 158 8.04 0.49 -9.78
N VAL A 159 9.30 0.32 -9.43
CA VAL A 159 9.90 -1.00 -9.21
C VAL A 159 9.76 -1.52 -7.77
N ILE A 160 9.25 -0.69 -6.86
CA ILE A 160 9.11 -1.04 -5.44
C ILE A 160 8.20 -2.26 -5.21
N THR A 161 7.22 -2.48 -6.09
CA THR A 161 6.25 -3.58 -6.00
C THR A 161 6.64 -4.81 -6.81
N ILE A 162 7.71 -4.75 -7.59
CA ILE A 162 8.21 -5.91 -8.36
C ILE A 162 8.89 -6.87 -7.39
N ASP A 163 8.55 -8.14 -7.43
CA ASP A 163 9.22 -9.19 -6.64
C ASP A 163 10.62 -9.46 -7.22
N ASP A 164 11.62 -9.75 -6.37
CA ASP A 164 12.98 -10.01 -6.83
C ASP A 164 13.10 -11.25 -7.70
N LYS A 165 12.16 -12.21 -7.56
CA LYS A 165 12.07 -13.38 -8.43
C LYS A 165 11.61 -13.08 -9.86
N ASP A 166 11.04 -11.89 -10.10
CA ASP A 166 10.50 -11.45 -11.38
C ASP A 166 11.49 -10.54 -12.14
N ILE A 167 12.75 -10.45 -11.65
CA ILE A 167 13.90 -9.74 -12.21
C ILE A 167 14.97 -10.76 -12.69
#